data_b521ce65a8d20776a1057b5f1b55c93c
#
_entry.id   b521ce65a8d20776a1057b5f1b55c93c
#
_cell.length_a   1.000
_cell.length_b   1.000
_cell.length_c   1.000
_cell.angle_alpha   90.00
_cell.angle_beta   90.00
_cell.angle_gamma   90.00
#
_symmetry.space_group_name_H-M   'P 1'
#
loop_
_entity.id
_entity.type
_entity.pdbx_description
1 polymer ?
#
loop_
_entity_poly.entity_id
_entity_poly.type
_entity_poly.pdbx_seq_one_letter_code
_entity_poly.pdbx_strand_id
1 'polypeptide(L)'
;EMWGIATDNTTNGYDGIHIGILYHSGRTVNKFETAWNSLHNDVLCIYADGSMNVVDPSTATAQELLEQGVWQAFSFGPGLVEDGEISVSLDSELGRAKASNPRTAIGVIDDLHYVFVVSDGRTDDSEGLSLYELASFMDQLGVQTAYNLDGGGSSTMVFQNQIINNPTGGFGDREREVSDIVYIG
;
A
#
# COMPACT_ATOMS: atom_id res chain seq x y z
N GLU A 1 -18.04 -13.71 3.41
CA GLU A 1 -16.77 -14.07 2.75
C GLU A 1 -15.77 -12.97 3.06
N MET A 2 -14.59 -13.34 3.54
CA MET A 2 -13.56 -12.39 3.92
C MET A 2 -12.52 -12.31 2.81
N TRP A 3 -12.23 -11.10 2.36
CA TRP A 3 -11.15 -10.77 1.44
C TRP A 3 -10.09 -9.98 2.19
N GLY A 4 -8.82 -10.23 1.91
CA GLY A 4 -7.77 -9.45 2.53
C GLY A 4 -6.44 -9.55 1.79
N ILE A 5 -5.66 -8.51 1.95
CA ILE A 5 -4.26 -8.43 1.55
C ILE A 5 -3.41 -8.18 2.78
N ALA A 6 -2.23 -8.77 2.81
CA ALA A 6 -1.26 -8.51 3.85
C ALA A 6 -0.57 -7.17 3.59
N THR A 7 -0.41 -6.38 4.63
CA THR A 7 0.32 -5.12 4.60
C THR A 7 1.29 -5.08 5.76
N ASP A 8 2.41 -4.46 5.57
CA ASP A 8 3.35 -4.18 6.65
C ASP A 8 3.60 -2.68 6.70
N ASN A 9 2.83 -2.01 7.53
CA ASN A 9 2.99 -0.60 7.80
C ASN A 9 3.86 -0.33 9.01
N THR A 10 4.39 -1.35 9.66
CA THR A 10 5.32 -1.19 10.75
C THR A 10 6.74 -1.26 10.24
N THR A 11 7.61 -0.48 10.84
CA THR A 11 9.01 -0.60 10.58
C THR A 11 9.57 -1.80 11.31
N ASN A 12 9.98 -2.77 10.57
CA ASN A 12 10.82 -3.85 11.05
C ASN A 12 12.29 -3.43 11.14
N GLY A 13 12.56 -2.17 11.39
CA GLY A 13 13.91 -1.64 11.54
C GLY A 13 14.71 -1.52 10.25
N TYR A 14 14.09 -1.73 9.09
CA TYR A 14 14.79 -1.65 7.81
C TYR A 14 14.82 -0.24 7.22
N ASP A 15 13.76 0.55 7.39
CA ASP A 15 13.65 1.83 6.69
C ASP A 15 13.40 3.02 7.59
N GLY A 16 13.29 2.84 8.91
CA GLY A 16 13.03 3.94 9.83
C GLY A 16 11.68 4.63 9.61
N ILE A 17 10.79 4.00 8.87
CA ILE A 17 9.45 4.52 8.62
C ILE A 17 8.59 4.14 9.81
N HIS A 18 8.31 5.11 10.64
CA HIS A 18 7.31 4.96 11.67
C HIS A 18 5.96 5.29 11.10
N ILE A 19 5.10 4.33 11.19
CA ILE A 19 3.78 4.46 10.72
C ILE A 19 3.00 5.37 11.56
N GLY A 20 2.54 6.25 10.89
CA GLY A 20 1.80 7.29 11.28
C GLY A 20 0.57 6.94 12.01
N ILE A 21 -0.55 6.79 11.49
CA ILE A 21 -1.79 6.87 12.21
C ILE A 21 -2.50 5.54 12.17
N LEU A 22 -2.60 4.87 13.29
CA LEU A 22 -3.60 3.84 13.48
C LEU A 22 -4.81 4.48 14.13
N TYR A 23 -5.86 4.69 13.35
CA TYR A 23 -7.14 5.06 13.90
C TYR A 23 -7.90 3.81 14.27
N HIS A 24 -8.12 3.63 15.56
CA HIS A 24 -9.11 2.68 16.02
C HIS A 24 -10.22 3.44 16.71
N SER A 25 -11.42 3.37 16.19
CA SER A 25 -12.60 4.02 16.77
C SER A 25 -12.47 5.55 16.96
N GLY A 26 -11.88 6.21 15.97
CA GLY A 26 -11.72 7.68 16.00
C GLY A 26 -10.69 8.20 16.99
N ARG A 27 -9.75 7.35 17.43
CA ARG A 27 -8.64 7.77 18.29
C ARG A 27 -7.33 7.61 17.58
N THR A 28 -6.51 8.65 17.63
CA THR A 28 -5.11 8.58 17.19
C THR A 28 -4.34 7.66 18.13
N VAL A 29 -3.78 6.59 17.60
CA VAL A 29 -3.00 5.63 18.39
C VAL A 29 -1.51 5.93 18.31
N ASN A 30 -1.03 6.50 17.19
CA ASN A 30 0.38 6.83 16.98
C ASN A 30 0.54 8.24 16.42
N LYS A 31 1.76 8.78 16.54
CA LYS A 31 2.16 10.03 15.89
C LYS A 31 2.78 9.73 14.54
N PHE A 32 2.58 10.63 13.57
CA PHE A 32 3.45 10.68 12.40
C PHE A 32 4.88 10.98 12.85
N GLU A 33 5.77 10.07 12.56
CA GLU A 33 7.19 10.39 12.53
C GLU A 33 7.63 10.21 11.08
N THR A 34 8.13 11.28 10.50
CA THR A 34 8.59 11.27 9.11
C THR A 34 9.73 10.28 8.94
N ALA A 35 9.60 9.45 7.93
CA ALA A 35 10.62 8.51 7.54
C ALA A 35 11.92 9.21 7.14
N TRP A 36 13.00 8.58 7.47
CA TRP A 36 14.30 8.95 6.99
C TRP A 36 14.41 8.67 5.48
N ASN A 37 14.61 9.70 4.67
CA ASN A 37 15.06 9.62 3.28
C ASN A 37 14.30 8.69 2.33
N SER A 38 13.03 8.39 2.53
CA SER A 38 12.27 7.80 1.45
C SER A 38 11.82 8.91 0.49
N LEU A 39 12.04 8.70 -0.79
CA LEU A 39 11.52 9.57 -1.85
C LEU A 39 9.98 9.50 -1.95
N HIS A 40 9.38 8.61 -1.19
CA HIS A 40 7.97 8.29 -1.19
C HIS A 40 7.48 8.26 0.25
N ASN A 41 7.13 9.42 0.77
CA ASN A 41 6.57 9.57 2.12
C ASN A 41 5.05 9.74 2.11
N ASP A 42 4.42 9.50 0.96
CA ASP A 42 2.98 9.68 0.82
C ASP A 42 2.22 8.81 1.81
N VAL A 43 1.07 9.27 2.21
CA VAL A 43 0.16 8.57 3.11
C VAL A 43 -1.15 8.32 2.40
N LEU A 44 -1.58 7.08 2.32
CA LEU A 44 -2.94 6.75 1.94
C LEU A 44 -3.88 7.06 3.09
N CYS A 45 -4.82 7.94 2.86
CA CYS A 45 -5.91 8.25 3.79
C CYS A 45 -7.21 7.60 3.30
N ILE A 46 -7.87 6.83 4.17
CA ILE A 46 -9.19 6.27 3.94
C ILE A 46 -10.16 7.00 4.87
N TYR A 47 -11.19 7.59 4.30
CA TYR A 47 -12.19 8.35 5.03
C TYR A 47 -13.35 7.48 5.50
N ALA A 48 -14.14 8.00 6.45
CA ALA A 48 -15.26 7.25 7.01
C ALA A 48 -16.39 6.97 6.00
N ASP A 49 -16.46 7.73 4.91
CA ASP A 49 -17.37 7.49 3.78
C ASP A 49 -16.84 6.45 2.77
N GLY A 50 -15.62 5.96 2.99
CA GLY A 50 -14.97 4.99 2.11
C GLY A 50 -14.13 5.60 1.00
N SER A 51 -14.11 6.92 0.84
CA SER A 51 -13.23 7.57 -0.13
C SER A 51 -11.75 7.43 0.26
N MET A 52 -10.87 7.52 -0.74
CA MET A 52 -9.43 7.44 -0.56
C MET A 52 -8.74 8.66 -1.14
N ASN A 53 -7.66 9.10 -0.49
CA ASN A 53 -6.79 10.13 -1.00
C ASN A 53 -5.33 9.87 -0.60
N VAL A 54 -4.39 10.28 -1.44
CA VAL A 54 -2.97 10.26 -1.13
C VAL A 54 -2.55 11.65 -0.65
N VAL A 55 -1.84 11.71 0.46
CA VAL A 55 -1.48 12.96 1.13
C VAL A 55 0.02 13.00 1.40
N ASP A 56 0.66 14.12 1.09
CA ASP A 56 2.02 14.40 1.54
C ASP A 56 2.01 14.68 3.05
N PRO A 57 2.69 13.86 3.87
CA PRO A 57 2.68 14.00 5.33
C PRO A 57 3.33 15.31 5.82
N SER A 58 4.06 16.03 4.97
CA SER A 58 4.59 17.34 5.29
C SER A 58 3.52 18.45 5.30
N THR A 59 2.37 18.19 4.70
CA THR A 59 1.26 19.16 4.52
C THR A 59 0.18 19.08 5.58
N ALA A 60 0.13 18.01 6.36
CA ALA A 60 -0.89 17.83 7.39
C ALA A 60 -0.37 17.00 8.57
N THR A 61 -0.83 17.33 9.75
CA THR A 61 -0.61 16.53 10.96
C THR A 61 -1.66 15.41 11.09
N ALA A 62 -1.36 14.40 11.88
CA ALA A 62 -2.31 13.35 12.22
C ALA A 62 -3.64 13.89 12.79
N GLN A 63 -3.54 14.94 13.60
CA GLN A 63 -4.70 15.57 14.21
C GLN A 63 -5.58 16.27 13.16
N GLU A 64 -4.97 16.97 12.22
CA GLU A 64 -5.71 17.63 11.12
C GLU A 64 -6.38 16.61 10.21
N LEU A 65 -5.69 15.49 9.88
CA LEU A 65 -6.31 14.41 9.10
C LEU A 65 -7.51 13.78 9.83
N LEU A 66 -7.42 13.62 11.16
CA LEU A 66 -8.54 13.15 11.96
C LEU A 66 -9.71 14.13 11.92
N GLU A 67 -9.45 15.43 12.04
CA GLU A 67 -10.47 16.48 11.97
C GLU A 67 -11.12 16.56 10.58
N GLN A 68 -10.40 16.18 9.53
CA GLN A 68 -10.90 16.04 8.15
C GLN A 68 -11.72 14.77 7.93
N GLY A 69 -11.85 13.89 8.93
CA GLY A 69 -12.63 12.67 8.84
C GLY A 69 -11.87 11.44 8.33
N VAL A 70 -10.54 11.47 8.31
CA VAL A 70 -9.76 10.28 8.02
C VAL A 70 -10.02 9.22 9.08
N TRP A 71 -10.39 8.03 8.64
CA TRP A 71 -10.68 6.89 9.49
C TRP A 71 -9.50 5.94 9.63
N GLN A 72 -8.78 5.71 8.51
CA GLN A 72 -7.56 4.92 8.50
C GLN A 72 -6.50 5.59 7.63
N ALA A 73 -5.23 5.38 7.96
CA ALA A 73 -4.13 5.87 7.18
C ALA A 73 -2.99 4.85 7.13
N PHE A 74 -2.38 4.71 5.96
CA PHE A 74 -1.28 3.81 5.68
C PHE A 74 -0.10 4.60 5.14
N SER A 75 1.07 4.31 5.64
CA SER A 75 2.32 4.93 5.19
C SER A 75 3.28 3.87 4.69
N PHE A 76 3.46 3.80 3.40
CA PHE A 76 4.46 3.00 2.71
C PHE A 76 4.83 3.68 1.41
N GLY A 77 3.93 3.73 0.45
CA GLY A 77 4.03 4.48 -0.78
C GLY A 77 4.81 3.82 -1.91
N PRO A 78 4.86 4.50 -3.00
CA PRO A 78 4.20 5.79 -3.29
C PRO A 78 2.71 5.65 -3.62
N GLY A 79 2.02 6.80 -3.78
CA GLY A 79 0.82 6.88 -4.59
C GLY A 79 1.13 6.40 -6.01
N LEU A 80 0.23 5.63 -6.60
CA LEU A 80 0.40 5.04 -7.94
C LEU A 80 -0.46 5.75 -8.99
N VAL A 81 -1.69 6.04 -8.61
CA VAL A 81 -2.67 6.78 -9.40
C VAL A 81 -3.34 7.79 -8.49
N GLU A 82 -3.46 9.02 -8.93
CA GLU A 82 -4.11 10.11 -8.23
C GLU A 82 -4.99 10.88 -9.22
N ASP A 83 -6.24 11.12 -8.85
CA ASP A 83 -7.25 11.75 -9.72
C ASP A 83 -7.38 11.08 -11.10
N GLY A 84 -7.19 9.77 -11.18
CA GLY A 84 -7.24 8.99 -12.42
C GLY A 84 -6.02 9.14 -13.33
N GLU A 85 -4.93 9.72 -12.83
CA GLU A 85 -3.69 9.88 -13.58
C GLU A 85 -2.54 9.14 -12.86
N ILE A 86 -1.65 8.51 -13.64
CA ILE A 86 -0.46 7.83 -13.08
C ILE A 86 0.46 8.86 -12.44
N SER A 87 0.71 8.72 -11.14
CA SER A 87 1.58 9.63 -10.37
C SER A 87 3.05 9.18 -10.31
N VAL A 88 3.34 7.94 -10.68
CA VAL A 88 4.69 7.37 -10.72
C VAL A 88 5.29 7.48 -12.12
N SER A 89 6.53 7.95 -12.23
CA SER A 89 7.26 7.98 -13.50
C SER A 89 8.41 6.98 -13.51
N LEU A 90 8.82 6.53 -14.69
CA LEU A 90 9.99 5.65 -14.87
C LEU A 90 11.29 6.26 -14.30
N ASP A 91 11.38 7.59 -14.26
CA ASP A 91 12.54 8.32 -13.75
C ASP A 91 12.49 8.53 -12.23
N SER A 92 11.30 8.46 -11.62
CA SER A 92 11.12 8.60 -10.17
C SER A 92 11.45 7.32 -9.40
N GLU A 93 11.55 6.20 -10.08
CA GLU A 93 11.91 4.93 -9.48
C GLU A 93 13.42 4.84 -9.23
N LEU A 94 13.83 4.82 -7.97
CA LEU A 94 15.22 4.68 -7.56
C LEU A 94 15.52 3.31 -6.93
N GLY A 95 16.68 2.76 -7.26
CA GLY A 95 17.20 1.57 -6.60
C GLY A 95 16.28 0.34 -6.70
N ARG A 96 15.88 -0.21 -5.55
CA ARG A 96 15.07 -1.42 -5.48
C ARG A 96 13.62 -1.23 -5.95
N ALA A 97 13.12 -0.02 -5.95
CA ALA A 97 11.76 0.28 -6.42
C ALA A 97 11.64 0.05 -7.94
N LYS A 98 12.72 0.32 -8.68
CA LYS A 98 12.81 0.11 -10.13
C LYS A 98 12.86 -1.36 -10.54
N ALA A 99 13.26 -2.24 -9.64
CA ALA A 99 13.33 -3.66 -9.93
C ALA A 99 11.95 -4.31 -9.87
N SER A 100 11.71 -5.29 -10.72
CA SER A 100 10.54 -6.15 -10.64
C SER A 100 10.53 -6.92 -9.32
N ASN A 101 9.41 -6.88 -8.63
CA ASN A 101 9.23 -7.50 -7.32
C ASN A 101 7.77 -7.94 -7.15
N PRO A 102 7.47 -8.88 -6.23
CA PRO A 102 6.11 -9.04 -5.75
C PRO A 102 5.59 -7.71 -5.18
N ARG A 103 4.37 -7.34 -5.54
CA ARG A 103 3.76 -6.05 -5.15
C ARG A 103 2.40 -6.25 -4.53
N THR A 104 2.03 -5.30 -3.70
CA THR A 104 0.71 -5.19 -3.11
C THR A 104 0.20 -3.79 -3.33
N ALA A 105 -1.02 -3.64 -3.83
CA ALA A 105 -1.66 -2.35 -4.01
C ALA A 105 -3.13 -2.39 -3.64
N ILE A 106 -3.63 -1.23 -3.22
CA ILE A 106 -5.04 -0.96 -3.00
C ILE A 106 -5.45 0.24 -3.85
N GLY A 107 -6.66 0.23 -4.36
CA GLY A 107 -7.22 1.38 -5.08
C GLY A 107 -8.73 1.45 -4.98
N VAL A 108 -9.27 2.57 -5.43
CA VAL A 108 -10.70 2.83 -5.53
C VAL A 108 -11.05 3.28 -6.96
N ILE A 109 -12.08 2.67 -7.53
CA ILE A 109 -12.59 3.02 -8.87
C ILE A 109 -13.66 4.10 -8.73
N ASP A 110 -14.65 3.87 -7.90
CA ASP A 110 -15.75 4.76 -7.56
C ASP A 110 -16.24 4.47 -6.14
N ASP A 111 -17.33 5.07 -5.73
CA ASP A 111 -17.86 4.97 -4.37
C ASP A 111 -17.99 3.52 -3.90
N LEU A 112 -17.22 3.15 -2.87
CA LEU A 112 -17.19 1.81 -2.25
C LEU A 112 -16.80 0.67 -3.20
N HIS A 113 -16.20 0.98 -4.35
CA HIS A 113 -15.71 0.00 -5.31
C HIS A 113 -14.18 -0.07 -5.26
N TYR A 114 -13.67 -0.98 -4.45
CA TYR A 114 -12.24 -1.14 -4.18
C TYR A 114 -11.60 -2.21 -5.06
N VAL A 115 -10.31 -2.03 -5.30
CA VAL A 115 -9.47 -3.01 -5.99
C VAL A 115 -8.29 -3.36 -5.09
N PHE A 116 -8.10 -4.65 -4.84
CA PHE A 116 -6.91 -5.20 -4.22
C PHE A 116 -6.09 -5.92 -5.28
N VAL A 117 -4.82 -5.57 -5.39
CA VAL A 117 -3.90 -6.20 -6.34
C VAL A 117 -2.69 -6.76 -5.59
N VAL A 118 -2.39 -8.02 -5.84
CA VAL A 118 -1.14 -8.66 -5.45
C VAL A 118 -0.53 -9.27 -6.69
N SER A 119 0.73 -8.94 -6.97
CA SER A 119 1.52 -9.62 -8.01
C SER A 119 2.50 -10.59 -7.36
N ASP A 120 2.59 -11.79 -7.92
CA ASP A 120 3.72 -12.68 -7.66
C ASP A 120 4.99 -12.13 -8.27
N GLY A 121 6.13 -12.62 -7.83
CA GLY A 121 7.42 -12.25 -8.38
C GLY A 121 8.56 -13.04 -7.75
N ARG A 122 9.77 -12.85 -8.25
CA ARG A 122 10.97 -13.55 -7.80
C ARG A 122 10.89 -15.07 -7.98
N THR A 123 10.12 -15.52 -8.97
CA THR A 123 9.97 -16.93 -9.33
C THR A 123 10.37 -17.13 -10.79
N ASP A 124 10.52 -18.40 -11.21
CA ASP A 124 10.81 -18.73 -12.61
C ASP A 124 9.65 -18.35 -13.55
N ASP A 125 8.43 -18.26 -13.03
CA ASP A 125 7.21 -17.94 -13.78
C ASP A 125 6.86 -16.45 -13.76
N SER A 126 7.38 -15.69 -12.82
CA SER A 126 7.09 -14.26 -12.64
C SER A 126 8.26 -13.51 -12.01
N GLU A 127 8.74 -12.49 -12.70
CA GLU A 127 9.71 -11.55 -12.12
C GLU A 127 9.05 -10.58 -11.11
N GLY A 128 7.75 -10.37 -11.23
CA GLY A 128 6.99 -9.36 -10.52
C GLY A 128 6.81 -8.09 -11.36
N LEU A 129 6.50 -6.98 -10.70
CA LEU A 129 6.24 -5.70 -11.35
C LEU A 129 7.17 -4.60 -10.79
N SER A 130 7.58 -3.68 -11.65
CA SER A 130 8.06 -2.35 -11.23
C SER A 130 6.88 -1.53 -10.68
N LEU A 131 7.15 -0.40 -10.04
CA LEU A 131 6.06 0.48 -9.57
C LEU A 131 5.29 1.09 -10.75
N TYR A 132 5.97 1.45 -11.83
CA TYR A 132 5.31 1.98 -13.01
C TYR A 132 4.41 0.95 -13.70
N GLU A 133 4.84 -0.31 -13.79
CA GLU A 133 4.00 -1.39 -14.34
C GLU A 133 2.78 -1.63 -13.46
N LEU A 134 2.95 -1.61 -12.13
CA LEU A 134 1.84 -1.71 -11.19
C LEU A 134 0.87 -0.53 -11.34
N ALA A 135 1.39 0.71 -11.40
CA ALA A 135 0.57 1.91 -11.63
C ALA A 135 -0.19 1.83 -12.95
N SER A 136 0.49 1.41 -14.03
CA SER A 136 -0.14 1.23 -15.34
C SER A 136 -1.23 0.16 -15.32
N PHE A 137 -1.04 -0.90 -14.56
CA PHE A 137 -2.07 -1.93 -14.38
C PHE A 137 -3.28 -1.39 -13.61
N MET A 138 -3.04 -0.63 -12.52
CA MET A 138 -4.12 0.01 -11.76
C MET A 138 -4.91 1.01 -12.60
N ASP A 139 -4.21 1.83 -13.40
CA ASP A 139 -4.83 2.76 -14.35
C ASP A 139 -5.75 2.04 -15.37
N GLN A 140 -5.28 0.91 -15.93
CA GLN A 140 -6.09 0.09 -16.84
C GLN A 140 -7.36 -0.48 -16.21
N LEU A 141 -7.38 -0.66 -14.87
CA LEU A 141 -8.58 -1.06 -14.14
C LEU A 141 -9.55 0.12 -13.90
N GLY A 142 -9.15 1.34 -14.26
CA GLY A 142 -9.96 2.55 -14.13
C GLY A 142 -10.02 3.12 -12.72
N VAL A 143 -9.02 2.84 -11.89
CA VAL A 143 -8.98 3.39 -10.52
C VAL A 143 -8.76 4.90 -10.55
N GLN A 144 -9.38 5.61 -9.63
CA GLN A 144 -9.19 7.04 -9.42
C GLN A 144 -8.04 7.33 -8.45
N THR A 145 -7.90 6.50 -7.44
CA THR A 145 -6.79 6.56 -6.48
C THR A 145 -6.23 5.16 -6.27
N ALA A 146 -4.92 5.00 -6.37
CA ALA A 146 -4.21 3.76 -6.06
C ALA A 146 -2.94 4.01 -5.27
N TYR A 147 -2.61 3.09 -4.39
CA TYR A 147 -1.48 3.21 -3.49
C TYR A 147 -0.72 1.90 -3.34
N ASN A 148 0.61 1.99 -3.36
CA ASN A 148 1.49 0.85 -3.15
C ASN A 148 1.68 0.58 -1.65
N LEU A 149 1.52 -0.66 -1.26
CA LEU A 149 1.79 -1.17 0.08
C LEU A 149 3.08 -2.00 0.08
N ASP A 150 3.50 -2.53 1.25
CA ASP A 150 4.67 -3.39 1.29
C ASP A 150 4.50 -4.61 0.38
N GLY A 151 5.60 -4.98 -0.23
CA GLY A 151 5.70 -6.00 -1.25
C GLY A 151 6.61 -7.17 -0.84
N GLY A 152 7.12 -7.88 -1.82
CA GLY A 152 8.00 -9.02 -1.59
C GLY A 152 7.31 -10.13 -0.80
N GLY A 153 7.91 -10.57 0.31
CA GLY A 153 7.35 -11.63 1.15
C GLY A 153 6.07 -11.24 1.89
N SER A 154 5.71 -9.94 1.91
CA SER A 154 4.44 -9.45 2.47
C SER A 154 3.29 -9.50 1.46
N SER A 155 3.58 -9.76 0.18
CA SER A 155 2.55 -9.83 -0.87
C SER A 155 1.74 -11.11 -0.74
N THR A 156 0.68 -11.08 0.05
CA THR A 156 -0.21 -12.22 0.28
C THR A 156 -1.65 -11.80 0.09
N MET A 157 -2.39 -12.55 -0.72
CA MET A 157 -3.82 -12.38 -0.91
C MET A 157 -4.58 -13.62 -0.45
N VAL A 158 -5.58 -13.41 0.37
CA VAL A 158 -6.42 -14.48 0.91
C VAL A 158 -7.85 -14.33 0.42
N PHE A 159 -8.40 -15.40 -0.10
CA PHE A 159 -9.80 -15.51 -0.47
C PHE A 159 -10.40 -16.83 0.05
N GLN A 160 -11.56 -16.76 0.70
CA GLN A 160 -12.22 -17.94 1.28
C GLN A 160 -11.30 -18.81 2.15
N ASN A 161 -10.49 -18.18 3.00
CA ASN A 161 -9.48 -18.80 3.87
C ASN A 161 -8.36 -19.56 3.11
N GLN A 162 -8.12 -19.22 1.86
CA GLN A 162 -7.04 -19.79 1.07
C GLN A 162 -6.15 -18.67 0.53
N ILE A 163 -4.84 -18.86 0.60
CA ILE A 163 -3.87 -18.01 -0.10
C ILE A 163 -4.02 -18.29 -1.59
N ILE A 164 -4.25 -17.25 -2.38
CA ILE A 164 -4.53 -17.37 -3.82
C ILE A 164 -3.40 -16.87 -4.71
N ASN A 165 -2.32 -16.39 -4.14
CA ASN A 165 -1.09 -16.07 -4.84
C ASN A 165 0.06 -16.96 -4.34
N ASN A 166 1.28 -16.76 -4.85
CA ASN A 166 2.48 -17.50 -4.45
C ASN A 166 3.46 -16.58 -3.70
N PRO A 167 3.33 -16.42 -2.37
CA PRO A 167 4.17 -15.52 -1.61
C PRO A 167 5.64 -15.94 -1.64
N THR A 168 6.54 -15.03 -2.02
CA THR A 168 7.98 -15.29 -2.10
C THR A 168 8.79 -14.33 -1.25
N GLY A 169 9.43 -14.83 -0.21
CA GLY A 169 10.35 -14.07 0.63
C GLY A 169 11.74 -13.94 0.02
N GLY A 170 12.52 -12.97 0.48
CA GLY A 170 13.89 -12.72 0.01
C GLY A 170 14.91 -13.81 0.38
N PHE A 171 14.56 -14.78 1.23
CA PHE A 171 15.40 -15.89 1.68
C PHE A 171 14.69 -17.25 1.63
N GLY A 172 13.86 -17.46 0.61
CA GLY A 172 13.12 -18.71 0.39
C GLY A 172 11.63 -18.49 0.19
N ASP A 173 10.94 -19.54 -0.25
CA ASP A 173 9.52 -19.56 -0.61
C ASP A 173 8.59 -19.46 0.62
N ARG A 174 8.75 -18.40 1.40
CA ARG A 174 7.95 -18.23 2.61
C ARG A 174 7.35 -16.85 2.68
N GLU A 175 6.08 -16.83 3.01
CA GLU A 175 5.36 -15.67 3.46
C GLU A 175 6.08 -14.98 4.64
N ARG A 176 6.08 -13.66 4.64
CA ARG A 176 6.60 -12.87 5.76
C ARG A 176 5.52 -12.73 6.83
N GLU A 177 5.91 -12.75 8.09
CA GLU A 177 5.05 -12.29 9.17
C GLU A 177 4.83 -10.78 9.01
N VAL A 178 3.57 -10.35 9.00
CA VAL A 178 3.15 -8.96 8.87
C VAL A 178 2.38 -8.52 10.12
N SER A 179 2.36 -7.22 10.38
CA SER A 179 1.73 -6.65 11.57
C SER A 179 0.25 -6.37 11.41
N ASP A 180 -0.20 -6.21 10.19
CA ASP A 180 -1.56 -5.80 9.84
C ASP A 180 -2.02 -6.37 8.50
N ILE A 181 -3.30 -6.25 8.27
CA ILE A 181 -3.95 -6.64 7.00
C ILE A 181 -5.02 -5.62 6.65
N VAL A 182 -5.29 -5.46 5.37
CA VAL A 182 -6.52 -4.81 4.87
C VAL A 182 -7.50 -5.90 4.44
N TYR A 183 -8.74 -5.80 4.85
CA TYR A 183 -9.76 -6.80 4.52
C TYR A 183 -11.13 -6.15 4.31
N ILE A 184 -11.99 -6.87 3.60
CA ILE A 184 -13.41 -6.56 3.42
C ILE A 184 -14.21 -7.75 3.95
N GLY A 185 -15.16 -7.48 4.84
CA GLY A 185 -16.04 -8.49 5.44
C GLY A 185 -17.25 -7.90 6.11
#